data_ede82c498487e46cfa75d0f188795fa8
#
_entry.id   ede82c498487e46cfa75d0f188795fa8
#
_cell.length_a   1.000
_cell.length_b   1.000
_cell.length_c   1.000
_cell.angle_alpha   90.00
_cell.angle_beta   90.00
_cell.angle_gamma   90.00
#
_symmetry.space_group_name_H-M   'P 1'
#
loop_
_entity.id
_entity.type
_entity.pdbx_description
1 polymer ?
#
loop_
_entity_poly.entity_id
_entity_poly.type
_entity_poly.pdbx_seq_one_letter_code
_entity_poly.pdbx_strand_id
1 'polypeptide(L)'
;MNICLFDNDEISKPLSFDDKRGAHLLEVLHKKQGDDFTAGIIGGASGVAKIIRVDDVARQIFFEFTATGDGKPLNPLKMIVGFPRPIQLRRLLRDVAALGVSELHLTGTELGEKSYMQSDLAQPDAARELLREGTVQAGSTHVPQVFVHKSLSLAVPELVEGPQKQQLICLDNINPACSLGEVQFSAGMPVVAAIGSERGWTDKERSLLEQAGFMRCGMGERIMRTETAATVAGAIILNSMGVLK
;
A
#
# COMPACT_ATOMS: atom_id res chain seq x y z
N MET A 1 -9.75 13.95 -2.31
CA MET A 1 -9.07 13.25 -3.43
C MET A 1 -7.97 14.16 -3.95
N ASN A 2 -6.73 13.70 -3.94
CA ASN A 2 -5.60 14.53 -4.35
C ASN A 2 -5.22 14.33 -5.84
N ILE A 3 -5.66 13.22 -6.43
CA ILE A 3 -5.48 12.91 -7.85
C ILE A 3 -6.69 12.11 -8.36
N CYS A 4 -7.13 12.35 -9.59
CA CYS A 4 -8.07 11.50 -10.30
C CYS A 4 -7.30 10.44 -11.09
N LEU A 5 -7.48 9.16 -10.74
CA LEU A 5 -6.83 8.04 -11.43
C LEU A 5 -7.75 7.47 -12.52
N PHE A 6 -7.17 7.22 -13.67
CA PHE A 6 -7.82 6.67 -14.84
C PHE A 6 -7.09 5.42 -15.32
N ASP A 7 -7.81 4.49 -15.90
CA ASP A 7 -7.19 3.45 -16.72
C ASP A 7 -6.70 4.07 -18.03
N ASN A 8 -5.74 3.41 -18.67
CA ASN A 8 -5.10 3.96 -19.88
C ASN A 8 -6.08 4.23 -21.03
N ASP A 9 -7.16 3.47 -21.10
CA ASP A 9 -8.21 3.65 -22.12
C ASP A 9 -9.30 4.66 -21.71
N GLU A 10 -9.32 5.12 -20.45
CA GLU A 10 -10.28 6.10 -19.91
C GLU A 10 -9.78 7.54 -20.01
N ILE A 11 -8.46 7.78 -19.94
CA ILE A 11 -7.87 9.12 -19.80
C ILE A 11 -8.23 10.08 -20.95
N SER A 12 -8.62 9.54 -22.11
CA SER A 12 -9.06 10.29 -23.27
C SER A 12 -10.58 10.37 -23.44
N LYS A 13 -11.34 9.74 -22.53
CA LYS A 13 -12.81 9.69 -22.61
C LYS A 13 -13.45 10.74 -21.69
N PRO A 14 -14.65 11.24 -22.02
CA PRO A 14 -15.40 12.08 -21.11
C PRO A 14 -15.70 11.35 -19.79
N LEU A 15 -15.64 12.06 -18.66
CA LEU A 15 -15.96 11.53 -17.35
C LEU A 15 -17.44 11.78 -17.02
N SER A 16 -18.18 10.74 -16.66
CA SER A 16 -19.60 10.86 -16.28
C SER A 16 -19.74 11.61 -14.94
N PHE A 17 -20.84 12.37 -14.78
CA PHE A 17 -21.23 12.94 -13.49
C PHE A 17 -21.55 11.86 -12.44
N ASP A 18 -22.03 10.71 -12.89
CA ASP A 18 -22.38 9.58 -12.02
C ASP A 18 -21.14 8.75 -11.57
N ASP A 19 -19.98 9.00 -12.19
CA ASP A 19 -18.69 8.49 -11.71
C ASP A 19 -18.29 9.23 -10.42
N LYS A 20 -17.81 8.49 -9.41
CA LYS A 20 -17.35 9.07 -8.13
C LYS A 20 -16.34 10.20 -8.32
N ARG A 21 -15.47 10.12 -9.34
CA ARG A 21 -14.48 11.15 -9.69
C ARG A 21 -15.17 12.41 -10.23
N GLY A 22 -16.14 12.23 -11.13
CA GLY A 22 -16.92 13.33 -11.71
C GLY A 22 -17.76 14.05 -10.67
N ALA A 23 -18.52 13.30 -9.87
CA ALA A 23 -19.27 13.85 -8.73
C ALA A 23 -18.37 14.64 -7.78
N HIS A 24 -17.19 14.09 -7.42
CA HIS A 24 -16.23 14.79 -6.54
C HIS A 24 -15.71 16.09 -7.14
N LEU A 25 -15.38 16.11 -8.43
CA LEU A 25 -14.92 17.32 -9.12
C LEU A 25 -15.98 18.43 -9.10
N LEU A 26 -17.23 18.08 -9.36
CA LEU A 26 -18.31 19.06 -9.47
C LEU A 26 -18.91 19.46 -8.11
N GLU A 27 -19.23 18.49 -7.25
CA GLU A 27 -19.99 18.71 -6.01
C GLU A 27 -19.09 19.08 -4.82
N VAL A 28 -17.87 18.53 -4.75
CA VAL A 28 -16.95 18.75 -3.63
C VAL A 28 -15.91 19.82 -3.95
N LEU A 29 -15.28 19.73 -5.11
CA LEU A 29 -14.24 20.68 -5.53
C LEU A 29 -14.79 21.89 -6.29
N HIS A 30 -16.10 21.86 -6.66
CA HIS A 30 -16.80 22.90 -7.39
C HIS A 30 -16.08 23.36 -8.67
N LYS A 31 -15.44 22.40 -9.36
CA LYS A 31 -14.70 22.64 -10.60
C LYS A 31 -15.64 22.98 -11.76
N LYS A 32 -15.19 23.88 -12.64
CA LYS A 32 -15.93 24.41 -13.78
C LYS A 32 -15.10 24.31 -15.05
N GLN A 33 -15.72 24.59 -16.18
CA GLN A 33 -15.00 24.75 -17.45
C GLN A 33 -13.86 25.75 -17.32
N GLY A 34 -12.67 25.37 -17.79
CA GLY A 34 -11.43 26.12 -17.70
C GLY A 34 -10.57 25.80 -16.49
N ASP A 35 -11.11 25.14 -15.46
CA ASP A 35 -10.36 24.74 -14.27
C ASP A 35 -9.49 23.51 -14.53
N ASP A 36 -8.40 23.44 -13.79
CA ASP A 36 -7.49 22.31 -13.80
C ASP A 36 -7.72 21.39 -12.60
N PHE A 37 -7.42 20.09 -12.77
CA PHE A 37 -7.36 19.12 -11.69
C PHE A 37 -6.19 18.15 -11.90
N THR A 38 -5.66 17.60 -10.81
CA THR A 38 -4.59 16.61 -10.88
C THR A 38 -5.15 15.28 -11.37
N ALA A 39 -4.55 14.72 -12.40
CA ALA A 39 -4.95 13.45 -13.00
C ALA A 39 -3.74 12.53 -13.22
N GLY A 40 -4.00 11.25 -13.42
CA GLY A 40 -2.94 10.30 -13.77
C GLY A 40 -3.49 8.98 -14.27
N ILE A 41 -2.61 8.24 -14.94
CA ILE A 41 -2.88 6.90 -15.47
C ILE A 41 -2.37 5.89 -14.46
N ILE A 42 -3.19 4.92 -14.07
CA ILE A 42 -2.81 3.87 -13.11
C ILE A 42 -1.55 3.14 -13.62
N GLY A 43 -0.51 3.13 -12.78
CA GLY A 43 0.80 2.53 -13.11
C GLY A 43 1.63 3.32 -14.11
N GLY A 44 1.24 4.55 -14.42
CA GLY A 44 1.89 5.38 -15.44
C GLY A 44 1.98 6.85 -15.08
N ALA A 45 1.89 7.71 -16.08
CA ALA A 45 2.10 9.15 -15.97
C ALA A 45 1.12 9.83 -15.00
N SER A 46 1.62 10.85 -14.31
CA SER A 46 0.83 11.85 -13.59
C SER A 46 0.90 13.20 -14.30
N GLY A 47 -0.09 14.04 -14.07
CA GLY A 47 -0.12 15.35 -14.71
C GLY A 47 -1.34 16.18 -14.32
N VAL A 48 -1.70 17.09 -15.20
CA VAL A 48 -2.81 18.02 -15.06
C VAL A 48 -3.86 17.74 -16.15
N ALA A 49 -5.10 17.69 -15.76
CA ALA A 49 -6.21 17.65 -16.69
C ALA A 49 -6.97 18.97 -16.64
N LYS A 50 -7.22 19.59 -17.80
CA LYS A 50 -7.97 20.83 -17.94
C LYS A 50 -9.39 20.52 -18.38
N ILE A 51 -10.38 21.03 -17.68
CA ILE A 51 -11.79 20.89 -18.05
C ILE A 51 -12.09 21.79 -19.25
N ILE A 52 -12.37 21.16 -20.39
CA ILE A 52 -12.68 21.87 -21.65
C ILE A 52 -14.15 22.24 -21.71
N ARG A 53 -15.05 21.35 -21.25
CA ARG A 53 -16.49 21.55 -21.27
C ARG A 53 -17.17 20.71 -20.19
N VAL A 54 -18.15 21.29 -19.54
CA VAL A 54 -19.12 20.58 -18.69
C VAL A 54 -20.45 20.55 -19.45
N ASP A 55 -20.95 19.36 -19.74
CA ASP A 55 -22.16 19.15 -20.50
C ASP A 55 -23.27 18.63 -19.57
N ASP A 56 -24.16 19.54 -19.15
CA ASP A 56 -25.24 19.22 -18.21
C ASP A 56 -26.32 18.33 -18.83
N VAL A 57 -26.49 18.37 -20.15
CA VAL A 57 -27.50 17.57 -20.89
C VAL A 57 -26.99 16.13 -21.01
N ALA A 58 -25.76 15.95 -21.45
CA ALA A 58 -25.12 14.63 -21.55
C ALA A 58 -24.63 14.11 -20.20
N ARG A 59 -24.56 14.94 -19.12
CA ARG A 59 -24.01 14.64 -17.81
C ARG A 59 -22.57 14.15 -17.89
N GLN A 60 -21.72 14.91 -18.62
CA GLN A 60 -20.33 14.55 -18.90
C GLN A 60 -19.38 15.74 -18.72
N ILE A 61 -18.17 15.44 -18.24
CA ILE A 61 -17.03 16.36 -18.16
C ILE A 61 -16.04 15.97 -19.25
N PHE A 62 -15.80 16.87 -20.18
CA PHE A 62 -14.76 16.76 -21.21
C PHE A 62 -13.50 17.45 -20.70
N PHE A 63 -12.38 16.77 -20.77
CA PHE A 63 -11.10 17.27 -20.31
C PHE A 63 -9.94 16.85 -21.22
N GLU A 64 -8.84 17.57 -21.17
CA GLU A 64 -7.59 17.24 -21.84
C GLU A 64 -6.53 17.00 -20.79
N PHE A 65 -5.86 15.84 -20.86
CA PHE A 65 -4.79 15.45 -19.95
C PHE A 65 -3.42 15.77 -20.54
N THR A 66 -2.57 16.42 -19.74
CA THR A 66 -1.16 16.69 -20.06
C THR A 66 -0.29 16.04 -18.99
N ALA A 67 0.51 15.05 -19.39
CA ALA A 67 1.45 14.40 -18.49
C ALA A 67 2.59 15.37 -18.10
N THR A 68 2.95 15.37 -16.82
CA THR A 68 4.05 16.20 -16.28
C THR A 68 5.15 15.37 -15.61
N GLY A 69 4.95 14.05 -15.43
CA GLY A 69 5.92 13.12 -14.85
C GLY A 69 5.40 11.70 -14.79
N ASP A 70 6.23 10.81 -14.29
CA ASP A 70 5.95 9.36 -14.24
C ASP A 70 5.16 8.94 -12.98
N GLY A 71 4.54 9.88 -12.29
CA GLY A 71 3.89 9.65 -11.00
C GLY A 71 4.91 9.50 -9.87
N LYS A 72 4.48 8.98 -8.74
CA LYS A 72 5.36 8.65 -7.62
C LYS A 72 5.56 7.13 -7.60
N PRO A 73 6.71 6.60 -8.05
CA PRO A 73 6.95 5.16 -8.08
C PRO A 73 6.88 4.56 -6.67
N LEU A 74 6.57 3.27 -6.61
CA LEU A 74 6.55 2.53 -5.35
C LEU A 74 7.97 2.36 -4.82
N ASN A 75 8.09 2.31 -3.50
CA ASN A 75 9.35 2.10 -2.81
C ASN A 75 9.71 0.60 -2.80
N PRO A 76 10.99 0.23 -2.77
CA PRO A 76 11.42 -1.17 -2.73
C PRO A 76 11.22 -1.76 -1.32
N LEU A 77 10.01 -1.66 -0.81
CA LEU A 77 9.56 -2.21 0.47
C LEU A 77 8.39 -3.16 0.24
N LYS A 78 8.56 -4.42 0.63
CA LYS A 78 7.51 -5.43 0.69
C LYS A 78 7.15 -5.72 2.13
N MET A 79 5.88 -5.98 2.39
CA MET A 79 5.41 -6.29 3.73
C MET A 79 4.69 -7.63 3.78
N ILE A 80 5.08 -8.50 4.71
CA ILE A 80 4.29 -9.66 5.15
C ILE A 80 3.54 -9.22 6.40
N VAL A 81 2.21 -9.33 6.38
CA VAL A 81 1.39 -8.94 7.54
C VAL A 81 0.44 -10.07 7.90
N GLY A 82 0.50 -10.51 9.17
CA GLY A 82 -0.48 -11.43 9.71
C GLY A 82 -1.87 -10.83 9.58
N PHE A 83 -2.83 -11.61 9.04
CA PHE A 83 -4.15 -11.11 8.63
C PHE A 83 -4.88 -10.44 9.80
N PRO A 84 -5.08 -9.11 9.81
CA PRO A 84 -5.71 -8.40 10.91
C PRO A 84 -7.25 -8.42 10.78
N ARG A 85 -7.94 -7.92 11.80
CA ARG A 85 -9.40 -7.72 11.73
C ARG A 85 -9.79 -6.91 10.51
N PRO A 86 -10.94 -7.17 9.86
CA PRO A 86 -11.34 -6.46 8.64
C PRO A 86 -11.35 -4.93 8.74
N ILE A 87 -11.77 -4.39 9.90
CA ILE A 87 -11.77 -2.94 10.12
C ILE A 87 -10.36 -2.35 10.18
N GLN A 88 -9.38 -3.08 10.76
CA GLN A 88 -7.97 -2.71 10.79
C GLN A 88 -7.34 -2.90 9.42
N LEU A 89 -7.71 -3.96 8.70
CA LEU A 89 -7.22 -4.21 7.34
C LEU A 89 -7.56 -3.06 6.39
N ARG A 90 -8.76 -2.47 6.51
CA ARG A 90 -9.13 -1.28 5.72
C ARG A 90 -8.18 -0.10 5.91
N ARG A 91 -7.70 0.11 7.15
CA ARG A 91 -6.72 1.17 7.46
C ARG A 91 -5.36 0.81 6.92
N LEU A 92 -4.89 -0.41 7.20
CA LEU A 92 -3.61 -0.92 6.73
C LEU A 92 -3.45 -0.75 5.21
N LEU A 93 -4.45 -1.15 4.42
CA LEU A 93 -4.42 -1.05 2.96
C LEU A 93 -4.22 0.39 2.48
N ARG A 94 -4.93 1.36 3.07
CA ARG A 94 -4.75 2.78 2.73
C ARG A 94 -3.39 3.32 3.17
N ASP A 95 -2.92 2.94 4.36
CA ASP A 95 -1.67 3.42 4.92
C ASP A 95 -0.46 2.89 4.15
N VAL A 96 -0.43 1.60 3.80
CA VAL A 96 0.67 1.03 3.00
C VAL A 96 0.71 1.60 1.59
N ALA A 97 -0.46 1.91 1.00
CA ALA A 97 -0.52 2.59 -0.29
C ALA A 97 -0.01 4.05 -0.18
N ALA A 98 -0.37 4.75 0.90
CA ALA A 98 0.12 6.11 1.15
C ALA A 98 1.64 6.17 1.39
N LEU A 99 2.21 5.13 2.00
CA LEU A 99 3.66 4.96 2.16
C LEU A 99 4.38 4.54 0.87
N GLY A 100 3.64 4.12 -0.15
CA GLY A 100 4.21 3.63 -1.41
C GLY A 100 4.91 2.27 -1.26
N VAL A 101 4.43 1.39 -0.37
CA VAL A 101 4.88 -0.01 -0.29
C VAL A 101 4.64 -0.70 -1.63
N SER A 102 5.60 -1.50 -2.14
CA SER A 102 5.45 -2.14 -3.45
C SER A 102 4.52 -3.34 -3.43
N GLU A 103 4.65 -4.19 -2.41
CA GLU A 103 3.88 -5.43 -2.28
C GLU A 103 3.43 -5.62 -0.83
N LEU A 104 2.15 -5.99 -0.66
CA LEU A 104 1.58 -6.38 0.62
C LEU A 104 1.15 -7.85 0.56
N HIS A 105 1.77 -8.69 1.38
CA HIS A 105 1.46 -10.11 1.52
C HIS A 105 0.71 -10.33 2.82
N LEU A 106 -0.60 -10.47 2.73
CA LEU A 106 -1.46 -10.82 3.86
C LEU A 106 -1.38 -12.34 4.10
N THR A 107 -1.09 -12.76 5.31
CA THR A 107 -0.88 -14.19 5.60
C THR A 107 -1.64 -14.66 6.82
N GLY A 108 -2.13 -15.89 6.76
CA GLY A 108 -2.56 -16.62 7.94
C GLY A 108 -1.37 -16.88 8.88
N THR A 109 -1.58 -16.68 10.18
CA THR A 109 -0.61 -17.01 11.23
C THR A 109 -1.21 -18.04 12.20
N GLU A 110 -0.37 -18.79 12.92
CA GLU A 110 -0.85 -19.82 13.84
C GLU A 110 -1.72 -19.25 14.97
N LEU A 111 -1.43 -18.03 15.43
CA LEU A 111 -2.21 -17.32 16.47
C LEU A 111 -3.29 -16.40 15.88
N GLY A 112 -3.36 -16.25 14.56
CA GLY A 112 -4.34 -15.41 13.88
C GLY A 112 -5.75 -15.99 13.93
N GLU A 113 -6.75 -15.12 13.91
CA GLU A 113 -8.15 -15.51 13.84
C GLU A 113 -8.52 -15.92 12.41
N LYS A 114 -8.79 -17.20 12.19
CA LYS A 114 -9.05 -17.77 10.87
C LYS A 114 -10.25 -17.16 10.14
N SER A 115 -11.25 -16.69 10.89
CA SER A 115 -12.44 -16.04 10.33
C SER A 115 -12.12 -14.74 9.58
N TYR A 116 -11.03 -14.05 9.93
CA TYR A 116 -10.64 -12.81 9.25
C TYR A 116 -10.27 -13.04 7.79
N MET A 117 -9.66 -14.18 7.49
CA MET A 117 -9.32 -14.58 6.11
C MET A 117 -10.54 -14.96 5.26
N GLN A 118 -11.71 -15.06 5.87
CA GLN A 118 -12.99 -15.33 5.18
C GLN A 118 -13.76 -14.03 4.87
N SER A 119 -13.23 -12.87 5.27
CA SER A 119 -13.85 -11.59 4.97
C SER A 119 -13.74 -11.23 3.49
N ASP A 120 -14.64 -10.37 3.00
CA ASP A 120 -14.60 -9.85 1.63
C ASP A 120 -13.25 -9.23 1.27
N LEU A 121 -12.56 -8.64 2.27
CA LEU A 121 -11.23 -8.05 2.09
C LEU A 121 -10.09 -9.06 1.87
N ALA A 122 -10.34 -10.36 2.08
CA ALA A 122 -9.42 -11.41 1.65
C ALA A 122 -9.50 -11.65 0.13
N GLN A 123 -10.50 -11.08 -0.55
CA GLN A 123 -10.59 -11.09 -2.00
C GLN A 123 -9.69 -9.99 -2.58
N PRO A 124 -8.80 -10.31 -3.53
CA PRO A 124 -7.82 -9.35 -4.07
C PRO A 124 -8.46 -8.08 -4.64
N ASP A 125 -9.62 -8.16 -5.26
CA ASP A 125 -10.29 -7.01 -5.87
C ASP A 125 -10.78 -5.99 -4.84
N ALA A 126 -11.37 -6.46 -3.72
CA ALA A 126 -11.81 -5.59 -2.63
C ALA A 126 -10.63 -4.91 -1.92
N ALA A 127 -9.52 -5.64 -1.73
CA ALA A 127 -8.29 -5.07 -1.18
C ALA A 127 -7.66 -4.04 -2.12
N ARG A 128 -7.65 -4.32 -3.43
CA ARG A 128 -7.11 -3.41 -4.47
C ARG A 128 -7.84 -2.07 -4.50
N GLU A 129 -9.16 -2.05 -4.35
CA GLU A 129 -9.91 -0.78 -4.30
C GLU A 129 -9.48 0.11 -3.12
N LEU A 130 -9.22 -0.47 -1.94
CA LEU A 130 -8.72 0.28 -0.80
C LEU A 130 -7.26 0.75 -0.97
N LEU A 131 -6.42 -0.05 -1.62
CA LEU A 131 -5.07 0.39 -2.01
C LEU A 131 -5.15 1.56 -2.99
N ARG A 132 -6.08 1.51 -3.97
CA ARG A 132 -6.34 2.61 -4.90
C ARG A 132 -6.80 3.88 -4.17
N GLU A 133 -7.70 3.78 -3.19
CA GLU A 133 -8.11 4.92 -2.36
C GLU A 133 -6.91 5.57 -1.64
N GLY A 134 -6.03 4.75 -1.04
CA GLY A 134 -4.79 5.23 -0.40
C GLY A 134 -3.83 5.89 -1.40
N THR A 135 -3.67 5.31 -2.58
CA THR A 135 -2.85 5.86 -3.68
C THR A 135 -3.38 7.21 -4.15
N VAL A 136 -4.70 7.34 -4.34
CA VAL A 136 -5.38 8.59 -4.68
C VAL A 136 -5.13 9.66 -3.63
N GLN A 137 -5.20 9.30 -2.35
CA GLN A 137 -4.93 10.22 -1.23
C GLN A 137 -3.47 10.66 -1.20
N ALA A 138 -2.54 9.76 -1.51
CA ALA A 138 -1.09 10.06 -1.59
C ALA A 138 -0.70 10.90 -2.81
N GLY A 139 -1.60 11.08 -3.78
CA GLY A 139 -1.32 11.76 -5.04
C GLY A 139 -0.30 11.01 -5.90
N SER A 140 -0.34 9.67 -5.86
CA SER A 140 0.47 8.76 -6.68
C SER A 140 -0.38 8.11 -7.76
N THR A 141 0.24 7.58 -8.80
CA THR A 141 -0.40 6.77 -9.84
C THR A 141 -0.12 5.27 -9.68
N HIS A 142 0.84 4.91 -8.83
CA HIS A 142 1.29 3.53 -8.65
C HIS A 142 0.62 2.89 -7.45
N VAL A 143 -0.23 1.88 -7.72
CA VAL A 143 -0.98 1.14 -6.71
C VAL A 143 -0.18 -0.09 -6.28
N PRO A 144 0.04 -0.31 -4.96
CA PRO A 144 0.68 -1.52 -4.46
C PRO A 144 0.01 -2.80 -4.94
N GLN A 145 0.79 -3.87 -5.08
CA GLN A 145 0.24 -5.20 -5.28
C GLN A 145 -0.16 -5.83 -3.93
N VAL A 146 -1.21 -6.65 -3.94
CA VAL A 146 -1.65 -7.40 -2.75
C VAL A 146 -1.77 -8.89 -3.07
N PHE A 147 -1.23 -9.69 -2.16
CA PHE A 147 -1.24 -11.16 -2.22
C PHE A 147 -1.83 -11.71 -0.93
N VAL A 148 -2.55 -12.83 -1.01
CA VAL A 148 -3.14 -13.49 0.15
C VAL A 148 -2.64 -14.93 0.24
N HIS A 149 -1.99 -15.27 1.34
CA HIS A 149 -1.41 -16.58 1.60
C HIS A 149 -2.14 -17.27 2.75
N LYS A 150 -2.35 -18.59 2.61
CA LYS A 150 -3.01 -19.37 3.66
C LYS A 150 -2.18 -19.50 4.93
N SER A 151 -0.86 -19.37 4.83
CA SER A 151 0.07 -19.45 5.96
C SER A 151 1.39 -18.72 5.68
N LEU A 152 2.10 -18.38 6.76
CA LEU A 152 3.43 -17.79 6.69
C LEU A 152 4.43 -18.68 5.93
N SER A 153 4.32 -20.01 6.09
CA SER A 153 5.19 -20.97 5.41
C SER A 153 5.02 -21.00 3.88
N LEU A 154 3.90 -20.49 3.36
CA LEU A 154 3.70 -20.30 1.93
C LEU A 154 4.18 -18.91 1.46
N ALA A 155 4.01 -17.89 2.28
CA ALA A 155 4.41 -16.52 1.94
C ALA A 155 5.93 -16.32 1.90
N VAL A 156 6.65 -16.87 2.87
CA VAL A 156 8.10 -16.62 3.04
C VAL A 156 8.92 -17.10 1.83
N PRO A 157 8.80 -18.34 1.33
CA PRO A 157 9.56 -18.78 0.17
C PRO A 157 9.34 -17.90 -1.06
N GLU A 158 8.09 -17.52 -1.35
CA GLU A 158 7.74 -16.69 -2.50
C GLU A 158 8.45 -15.33 -2.51
N LEU A 159 8.72 -14.78 -1.31
CA LEU A 159 9.38 -13.49 -1.15
C LEU A 159 10.89 -13.55 -1.04
N VAL A 160 11.43 -14.66 -0.55
CA VAL A 160 12.86 -14.81 -0.27
C VAL A 160 13.59 -15.48 -1.42
N GLU A 161 12.91 -16.37 -2.18
CA GLU A 161 13.47 -17.05 -3.34
C GLU A 161 13.58 -16.12 -4.54
N GLY A 162 14.79 -15.60 -4.79
CA GLY A 162 15.06 -14.74 -5.94
C GLY A 162 16.54 -14.36 -6.02
N PRO A 163 17.01 -13.96 -7.21
CA PRO A 163 18.43 -13.60 -7.42
C PRO A 163 18.80 -12.26 -6.76
N GLN A 164 17.82 -11.48 -6.34
CA GLN A 164 18.05 -10.14 -5.82
C GLN A 164 18.31 -10.19 -4.31
N LYS A 165 19.46 -9.66 -3.90
CA LYS A 165 19.78 -9.49 -2.48
C LYS A 165 18.81 -8.50 -1.85
N GLN A 166 18.24 -8.85 -0.69
CA GLN A 166 17.27 -8.02 0.04
C GLN A 166 17.53 -8.08 1.54
N GLN A 167 17.09 -7.08 2.29
CA GLN A 167 17.14 -7.06 3.74
C GLN A 167 15.83 -7.61 4.30
N LEU A 168 15.93 -8.58 5.20
CA LEU A 168 14.80 -9.30 5.77
C LEU A 168 14.63 -8.94 7.24
N ILE A 169 13.52 -8.32 7.61
CA ILE A 169 13.21 -7.84 8.96
C ILE A 169 11.94 -8.49 9.48
N CYS A 170 11.98 -9.03 10.68
CA CYS A 170 10.81 -9.51 11.40
C CYS A 170 10.54 -8.63 12.62
N LEU A 171 9.36 -8.03 12.71
CA LEU A 171 8.97 -7.24 13.86
C LEU A 171 8.45 -8.18 14.95
N ASP A 172 9.09 -8.12 16.11
CA ASP A 172 8.70 -8.91 17.28
C ASP A 172 9.05 -8.12 18.56
N ASN A 173 8.23 -8.27 19.58
CA ASN A 173 8.45 -7.70 20.91
C ASN A 173 9.04 -8.73 21.90
N ILE A 174 9.25 -9.98 21.47
CA ILE A 174 9.83 -11.05 22.29
C ILE A 174 11.30 -11.23 21.91
N ASN A 175 12.20 -10.82 22.79
CA ASN A 175 13.66 -10.94 22.63
C ASN A 175 14.17 -10.51 21.24
N PRO A 176 13.89 -9.27 20.79
CA PRO A 176 14.44 -8.77 19.53
C PRO A 176 15.96 -8.66 19.61
N ALA A 177 16.64 -8.86 18.49
CA ALA A 177 18.10 -8.76 18.41
C ALA A 177 18.58 -7.30 18.51
N CYS A 178 17.76 -6.34 18.03
CA CYS A 178 18.03 -4.90 18.07
C CYS A 178 16.74 -4.09 17.95
N SER A 179 16.85 -2.77 18.10
CA SER A 179 15.76 -1.86 17.74
C SER A 179 15.71 -1.67 16.22
N LEU A 180 14.51 -1.60 15.64
CA LEU A 180 14.34 -1.31 14.21
C LEU A 180 14.99 0.03 13.81
N GLY A 181 14.98 1.02 14.71
CA GLY A 181 15.60 2.33 14.47
C GLY A 181 17.13 2.30 14.40
N GLU A 182 17.78 1.22 14.85
CA GLU A 182 19.24 1.03 14.78
C GLU A 182 19.66 0.31 13.49
N VAL A 183 18.70 -0.29 12.77
CA VAL A 183 19.01 -1.01 11.53
C VAL A 183 19.36 -0.02 10.42
N GLN A 184 20.50 -0.25 9.78
CA GLN A 184 20.91 0.52 8.62
C GLN A 184 20.37 -0.13 7.35
N PHE A 185 19.55 0.60 6.60
CA PHE A 185 19.03 0.16 5.31
C PHE A 185 19.80 0.81 4.18
N SER A 186 20.26 -0.02 3.23
CA SER A 186 20.99 0.47 2.07
C SER A 186 20.04 1.08 1.05
N ALA A 187 20.33 2.27 0.56
CA ALA A 187 19.54 2.92 -0.48
C ALA A 187 19.42 2.02 -1.73
N GLY A 188 18.21 1.84 -2.21
CA GLY A 188 17.91 1.01 -3.39
C GLY A 188 17.92 -0.50 -3.16
N MET A 189 18.32 -1.00 -1.97
CA MET A 189 18.21 -2.42 -1.65
C MET A 189 16.76 -2.73 -1.21
N PRO A 190 16.09 -3.72 -1.81
CA PRO A 190 14.75 -4.10 -1.38
C PRO A 190 14.73 -4.58 0.07
N VAL A 191 13.66 -4.25 0.77
CA VAL A 191 13.41 -4.68 2.16
C VAL A 191 12.12 -5.50 2.20
N VAL A 192 12.14 -6.62 2.92
CA VAL A 192 10.94 -7.37 3.29
C VAL A 192 10.76 -7.25 4.80
N ALA A 193 9.64 -6.68 5.22
CA ALA A 193 9.30 -6.51 6.63
C ALA A 193 8.12 -7.43 7.00
N ALA A 194 8.32 -8.34 7.96
CA ALA A 194 7.28 -9.24 8.47
C ALA A 194 6.71 -8.72 9.79
N ILE A 195 5.39 -8.57 9.85
CA ILE A 195 4.62 -8.09 11.00
C ILE A 195 3.58 -9.15 11.39
N GLY A 196 3.57 -9.59 12.64
CA GLY A 196 2.65 -10.61 13.15
C GLY A 196 1.19 -10.17 13.20
N SER A 197 0.30 -11.14 13.46
CA SER A 197 -1.09 -10.87 13.82
C SER A 197 -1.17 -10.17 15.19
N GLU A 198 -2.40 -9.88 15.68
CA GLU A 198 -2.61 -9.22 16.97
C GLU A 198 -1.99 -9.97 18.17
N ARG A 199 -1.75 -11.27 18.03
CA ARG A 199 -1.11 -12.12 19.06
C ARG A 199 0.37 -12.38 18.79
N GLY A 200 0.97 -11.71 17.79
CA GLY A 200 2.37 -11.90 17.39
C GLY A 200 2.64 -13.23 16.70
N TRP A 201 3.84 -13.74 16.85
CA TRP A 201 4.35 -14.96 16.25
C TRP A 201 4.43 -16.10 17.26
N THR A 202 4.23 -17.35 16.83
CA THR A 202 4.62 -18.54 17.59
C THR A 202 6.12 -18.77 17.51
N ASP A 203 6.68 -19.59 18.41
CA ASP A 203 8.11 -19.95 18.37
C ASP A 203 8.47 -20.68 17.06
N LYS A 204 7.52 -21.45 16.50
CA LYS A 204 7.70 -22.11 15.23
C LYS A 204 7.75 -21.12 14.07
N GLU A 205 6.90 -20.08 14.07
CA GLU A 205 6.92 -19.02 13.07
C GLU A 205 8.18 -18.14 13.19
N ARG A 206 8.64 -17.86 14.42
CA ARG A 206 9.94 -17.22 14.67
C ARG A 206 11.09 -18.00 14.07
N SER A 207 11.13 -19.31 14.36
CA SER A 207 12.16 -20.19 13.82
C SER A 207 12.15 -20.26 12.30
N LEU A 208 10.96 -20.29 11.67
CA LEU A 208 10.81 -20.26 10.23
C LEU A 208 11.38 -18.96 9.63
N LEU A 209 11.03 -17.81 10.21
CA LEU A 209 11.54 -16.51 9.76
C LEU A 209 13.06 -16.40 9.94
N GLU A 210 13.59 -16.83 11.08
CA GLU A 210 15.04 -16.83 11.34
C GLU A 210 15.82 -17.73 10.38
N GLN A 211 15.31 -18.94 10.10
CA GLN A 211 15.90 -19.86 9.12
C GLN A 211 15.87 -19.28 7.70
N ALA A 212 14.87 -18.47 7.38
CA ALA A 212 14.79 -17.74 6.11
C ALA A 212 15.69 -16.49 6.08
N GLY A 213 16.39 -16.16 7.17
CA GLY A 213 17.31 -15.03 7.25
C GLY A 213 16.70 -13.73 7.75
N PHE A 214 15.47 -13.73 8.29
CA PHE A 214 14.88 -12.54 8.88
C PHE A 214 15.55 -12.19 10.22
N MET A 215 15.98 -10.95 10.36
CA MET A 215 16.47 -10.39 11.61
C MET A 215 15.29 -9.89 12.46
N ARG A 216 15.18 -10.38 13.71
CA ARG A 216 14.13 -9.90 14.63
C ARG A 216 14.47 -8.53 15.19
N CYS A 217 13.57 -7.57 15.02
CA CYS A 217 13.71 -6.20 15.49
C CYS A 217 12.51 -5.78 16.33
N GLY A 218 12.79 -5.00 17.39
CA GLY A 218 11.76 -4.40 18.24
C GLY A 218 11.48 -2.94 17.84
N MET A 219 10.31 -2.45 18.26
CA MET A 219 9.91 -1.04 18.07
C MET A 219 9.57 -0.38 19.41
N GLY A 220 10.29 -0.71 20.47
CA GLY A 220 10.07 -0.21 21.83
C GLY A 220 9.16 -1.10 22.67
N GLU A 221 8.90 -0.69 23.92
CA GLU A 221 8.24 -1.50 24.93
C GLU A 221 6.71 -1.53 24.80
N ARG A 222 6.13 -0.59 24.08
CA ARG A 222 4.67 -0.49 23.92
C ARG A 222 4.17 -1.37 22.78
N ILE A 223 3.19 -2.22 23.12
CA ILE A 223 2.54 -3.08 22.12
C ILE A 223 1.67 -2.22 21.20
N MET A 224 1.91 -2.31 19.91
CA MET A 224 1.10 -1.67 18.87
C MET A 224 0.13 -2.68 18.25
N ARG A 225 -0.98 -2.19 17.73
CA ARG A 225 -1.85 -3.00 16.86
C ARG A 225 -1.14 -3.30 15.56
N THR A 226 -1.49 -4.40 14.90
CA THR A 226 -0.85 -4.87 13.66
C THR A 226 -0.77 -3.79 12.58
N GLU A 227 -1.88 -3.09 12.30
CA GLU A 227 -1.91 -2.01 11.31
C GLU A 227 -1.02 -0.82 11.69
N THR A 228 -1.00 -0.48 12.98
CA THR A 228 -0.13 0.59 13.49
C THR A 228 1.34 0.17 13.41
N ALA A 229 1.66 -1.06 13.80
CA ALA A 229 3.02 -1.60 13.73
C ALA A 229 3.54 -1.61 12.28
N ALA A 230 2.71 -2.01 11.32
CA ALA A 230 3.07 -2.01 9.90
C ALA A 230 3.34 -0.59 9.38
N THR A 231 2.48 0.37 9.70
CA THR A 231 2.64 1.78 9.30
C THR A 231 3.90 2.39 9.91
N VAL A 232 4.13 2.20 11.22
CA VAL A 232 5.31 2.71 11.92
C VAL A 232 6.60 2.05 11.41
N ALA A 233 6.60 0.72 11.23
CA ALA A 233 7.74 0.01 10.66
C ALA A 233 8.08 0.51 9.26
N GLY A 234 7.07 0.66 8.40
CA GLY A 234 7.23 1.21 7.06
C GLY A 234 7.84 2.60 7.07
N ALA A 235 7.37 3.48 7.94
CA ALA A 235 7.90 4.83 8.07
C ALA A 235 9.37 4.84 8.55
N ILE A 236 9.73 4.03 9.54
CA ILE A 236 11.11 3.91 10.04
C ILE A 236 12.03 3.38 8.93
N ILE A 237 11.63 2.32 8.24
CA ILE A 237 12.41 1.72 7.15
C ILE A 237 12.62 2.75 6.02
N LEU A 238 11.55 3.37 5.53
CA LEU A 238 11.62 4.34 4.44
C LEU A 238 12.43 5.60 4.82
N ASN A 239 12.34 6.05 6.07
CA ASN A 239 13.17 7.14 6.58
C ASN A 239 14.65 6.75 6.57
N SER A 240 15.00 5.55 7.07
CA SER A 240 16.38 5.05 7.08
C SER A 240 16.93 4.82 5.66
N MET A 241 16.07 4.46 4.71
CA MET A 241 16.42 4.39 3.27
C MET A 241 16.59 5.78 2.62
N GLY A 242 16.29 6.88 3.32
CA GLY A 242 16.37 8.24 2.80
C GLY A 242 15.22 8.63 1.86
N VAL A 243 14.11 7.88 1.89
CA VAL A 243 12.91 8.15 1.07
C VAL A 243 12.05 9.23 1.69
N LEU A 244 11.85 9.21 3.01
CA LEU A 244 11.11 10.24 3.72
C LEU A 244 12.09 11.38 4.08
N LYS A 245 12.10 12.44 3.27
CA LYS A 245 12.94 13.63 3.45
C LYS A 245 12.07 14.84 3.74
#